data_fce078b106108043694f0b7a828ada53
#
_entry.id   fce078b106108043694f0b7a828ada53
#
_cell.length_a   1.000
_cell.length_b   1.000
_cell.length_c   1.000
_cell.angle_alpha   90.00
_cell.angle_beta   90.00
_cell.angle_gamma   90.00
#
_symmetry.space_group_name_H-M   'P 1'
#
loop_
_entity.id
_entity.type
_entity.pdbx_description
1 polymer ?
#
loop_
_entity_poly.entity_id
_entity_poly.type
_entity_poly.pdbx_seq_one_letter_code
_entity_poly.pdbx_strand_id
1 'polypeptide(L)'
;KAEPYRTEGGKAANTMRIVFMGTPESAVPSLQRLLADGHEVVAVWTQPDKPAGRGDKMHSPAIKDFALQHGLPVEQPRKIKTDEAKELFASYGADVAVVVAYGRILPAEFLRAPRRGCINVHFSLLPQYRGAAPANWAIVNGETRTGVTTMFIGAELDAGPILLQHETMIGEIETTPELMQRLSFIGADLLSETLAQLDHLTPRPQHARDATFAPLLTRQHGLINWLSTAATIERCVRGFQPWPTAYPHPNSRRLIIW
;
A
#
# COMPACT_ATOMS: atom_id res chain seq x y z
N LYS A 1 -30.65 18.42 16.98
CA LYS A 1 -29.93 17.58 17.94
C LYS A 1 -30.06 16.14 17.43
N ALA A 2 -29.04 15.63 16.77
CA ALA A 2 -28.94 14.23 16.38
C ALA A 2 -28.13 13.53 17.46
N GLU A 3 -28.72 12.52 18.10
CA GLU A 3 -28.03 11.67 19.05
C GLU A 3 -27.00 10.79 18.33
N PRO A 4 -25.82 10.56 18.91
CA PRO A 4 -24.83 9.64 18.33
C PRO A 4 -25.32 8.21 18.49
N TYR A 5 -25.32 7.46 17.41
CA TYR A 5 -25.61 6.03 17.34
C TYR A 5 -24.59 5.28 18.21
N ARG A 6 -24.99 4.92 19.44
CA ARG A 6 -24.28 3.99 20.31
C ARG A 6 -24.68 2.57 19.88
N THR A 7 -23.89 1.93 19.04
CA THR A 7 -23.95 0.48 18.92
C THR A 7 -23.31 -0.13 20.16
N GLU A 8 -24.09 -0.78 21.01
CA GLU A 8 -23.59 -1.62 22.08
C GLU A 8 -22.75 -2.75 21.48
N GLY A 9 -21.43 -2.67 21.69
CA GLY A 9 -20.46 -3.59 21.14
C GLY A 9 -20.48 -4.94 21.84
N GLY A 10 -20.93 -5.95 21.14
CA GLY A 10 -20.36 -7.27 21.34
C GLY A 10 -18.86 -7.17 21.01
N LYS A 11 -17.97 -7.45 21.97
CA LYS A 11 -16.53 -7.61 21.68
C LYS A 11 -16.41 -8.65 20.58
N ALA A 12 -15.95 -8.22 19.40
CA ALA A 12 -15.67 -9.14 18.30
C ALA A 12 -14.69 -10.20 18.82
N ALA A 13 -14.98 -11.46 18.56
CA ALA A 13 -14.30 -12.63 19.12
C ALA A 13 -12.80 -12.71 18.77
N ASN A 14 -12.25 -11.74 18.05
CA ASN A 14 -10.85 -11.74 17.60
C ASN A 14 -10.24 -10.33 17.49
N THR A 15 -10.41 -9.48 18.50
CA THR A 15 -9.72 -8.17 18.57
C THR A 15 -8.22 -8.37 18.70
N MET A 16 -7.45 -7.83 17.77
CA MET A 16 -5.97 -7.89 17.73
C MET A 16 -5.36 -6.53 18.09
N ARG A 17 -4.18 -6.56 18.70
CA ARG A 17 -3.30 -5.41 18.86
C ARG A 17 -2.47 -5.24 17.59
N ILE A 18 -2.62 -4.12 16.91
CA ILE A 18 -2.04 -3.92 15.57
C ILE A 18 -1.11 -2.71 15.58
N VAL A 19 0.11 -2.88 15.06
CA VAL A 19 0.91 -1.77 14.54
C VAL A 19 0.60 -1.61 13.06
N PHE A 20 0.15 -0.43 12.65
CA PHE A 20 -0.09 -0.10 11.26
C PHE A 20 1.07 0.67 10.66
N MET A 21 1.52 0.30 9.46
CA MET A 21 2.63 0.94 8.75
C MET A 21 2.18 1.34 7.35
N GLY A 22 2.07 2.65 7.10
CA GLY A 22 1.62 3.16 5.81
C GLY A 22 2.04 4.61 5.59
N THR A 23 1.93 5.11 4.35
CA THR A 23 2.32 6.49 4.04
C THR A 23 1.29 7.23 3.18
N PRO A 24 0.93 6.74 1.95
CA PRO A 24 0.06 7.48 1.03
C PRO A 24 -1.42 7.33 1.40
N GLU A 25 -2.23 8.11 0.71
CA GLU A 25 -3.69 8.10 0.82
C GLU A 25 -4.28 6.69 0.60
N SER A 26 -3.69 5.90 -0.30
CA SER A 26 -4.13 4.52 -0.56
C SER A 26 -4.02 3.56 0.64
N ALA A 27 -3.30 3.94 1.70
CA ALA A 27 -3.23 3.17 2.94
C ALA A 27 -4.36 3.52 3.94
N VAL A 28 -5.01 4.68 3.77
CA VAL A 28 -6.05 5.16 4.69
C VAL A 28 -7.25 4.22 4.80
N PRO A 29 -7.83 3.69 3.70
CA PRO A 29 -8.97 2.77 3.81
C PRO A 29 -8.68 1.52 4.66
N SER A 30 -7.47 0.98 4.58
CA SER A 30 -7.07 -0.17 5.39
C SER A 30 -7.01 0.18 6.88
N LEU A 31 -6.42 1.33 7.26
CA LEU A 31 -6.39 1.78 8.65
C LEU A 31 -7.80 2.06 9.17
N GLN A 32 -8.62 2.73 8.38
CA GLN A 32 -10.02 3.01 8.73
C GLN A 32 -10.81 1.71 8.96
N ARG A 33 -10.60 0.70 8.11
CA ARG A 33 -11.25 -0.60 8.23
C ARG A 33 -10.85 -1.32 9.53
N LEU A 34 -9.57 -1.32 9.88
CA LEU A 34 -9.10 -1.92 11.13
C LEU A 34 -9.77 -1.32 12.37
N LEU A 35 -9.95 0.00 12.37
CA LEU A 35 -10.67 0.70 13.45
C LEU A 35 -12.16 0.33 13.47
N ALA A 36 -12.81 0.25 12.31
CA ALA A 36 -14.21 -0.13 12.18
C ALA A 36 -14.47 -1.59 12.62
N ASP A 37 -13.51 -2.49 12.38
CA ASP A 37 -13.57 -3.88 12.79
C ASP A 37 -13.28 -4.05 14.31
N GLY A 38 -12.96 -2.96 15.03
CA GLY A 38 -12.75 -2.97 16.48
C GLY A 38 -11.38 -3.47 16.93
N HIS A 39 -10.38 -3.49 16.02
CA HIS A 39 -9.00 -3.80 16.40
C HIS A 39 -8.37 -2.65 17.21
N GLU A 40 -7.44 -2.98 18.09
CA GLU A 40 -6.65 -2.01 18.84
C GLU A 40 -5.42 -1.59 18.02
N VAL A 41 -5.47 -0.45 17.33
CA VAL A 41 -4.31 0.10 16.64
C VAL A 41 -3.42 0.82 17.66
N VAL A 42 -2.33 0.17 18.08
CA VAL A 42 -1.46 0.65 19.16
C VAL A 42 -0.45 1.69 18.70
N ALA A 43 -0.10 1.72 17.43
CA ALA A 43 0.73 2.74 16.81
C ALA A 43 0.58 2.76 15.29
N VAL A 44 0.77 3.94 14.71
CA VAL A 44 0.83 4.16 13.26
C VAL A 44 2.22 4.64 12.88
N TRP A 45 2.93 3.86 12.07
CA TRP A 45 4.25 4.17 11.56
C TRP A 45 4.16 4.71 10.14
N THR A 46 4.75 5.88 9.90
CA THR A 46 4.71 6.51 8.57
C THR A 46 6.04 7.18 8.23
N GLN A 47 6.21 7.55 6.96
CA GLN A 47 7.36 8.33 6.53
C GLN A 47 7.35 9.72 7.20
N PRO A 48 8.53 10.31 7.48
CA PRO A 48 8.62 11.70 7.93
C PRO A 48 7.95 12.66 6.95
N ASP A 49 7.46 13.78 7.47
CA ASP A 49 7.01 14.90 6.66
C ASP A 49 8.11 15.32 5.68
N LYS A 50 7.74 15.64 4.45
CA LYS A 50 8.68 16.01 3.40
C LYS A 50 8.29 17.34 2.77
N PRO A 51 9.26 18.17 2.37
CA PRO A 51 8.99 19.31 1.53
C PRO A 51 8.38 18.85 0.20
N ALA A 52 7.28 19.47 -0.22
CA ALA A 52 6.66 19.19 -1.50
C ALA A 52 6.09 20.46 -2.13
N GLY A 53 6.05 20.47 -3.49
CA GLY A 53 5.50 21.58 -4.26
C GLY A 53 6.40 22.80 -4.33
N ARG A 54 5.85 23.89 -4.91
CA ARG A 54 6.53 25.19 -5.00
C ARG A 54 6.55 25.86 -3.63
N GLY A 55 7.75 26.19 -3.14
CA GLY A 55 7.93 26.91 -1.86
C GLY A 55 8.20 26.01 -0.66
N ASP A 56 8.61 24.74 -0.88
CA ASP A 56 9.08 23.80 0.15
C ASP A 56 8.17 23.68 1.39
N LYS A 57 6.86 23.80 1.19
CA LYS A 57 5.91 23.58 2.27
C LYS A 57 6.00 22.13 2.73
N MET A 58 6.07 21.92 4.04
CA MET A 58 6.05 20.58 4.61
C MET A 58 4.70 19.93 4.37
N HIS A 59 4.71 18.75 3.74
CA HIS A 59 3.54 17.93 3.53
C HIS A 59 3.58 16.74 4.47
N SER A 60 2.51 16.61 5.23
CA SER A 60 2.23 15.47 6.09
C SER A 60 1.80 14.26 5.25
N PRO A 61 2.23 13.04 5.57
CA PRO A 61 1.63 11.84 5.01
C PRO A 61 0.12 11.75 5.35
N ALA A 62 -0.71 11.33 4.38
CA ALA A 62 -2.16 11.21 4.59
C ALA A 62 -2.49 10.30 5.79
N ILE A 63 -1.73 9.25 5.99
CA ILE A 63 -1.87 8.34 7.14
C ILE A 63 -1.63 9.05 8.46
N LYS A 64 -0.67 9.98 8.55
CA LYS A 64 -0.42 10.77 9.76
C LYS A 64 -1.64 11.62 10.11
N ASP A 65 -2.16 12.35 9.12
CA ASP A 65 -3.29 13.24 9.33
C ASP A 65 -4.52 12.46 9.79
N PHE A 66 -4.78 11.32 9.16
CA PHE A 66 -5.87 10.42 9.55
C PHE A 66 -5.66 9.86 10.98
N ALA A 67 -4.46 9.39 11.30
CA ALA A 67 -4.15 8.82 12.61
C ALA A 67 -4.32 9.85 13.75
N LEU A 68 -3.83 11.08 13.56
CA LEU A 68 -3.97 12.17 14.53
C LEU A 68 -5.43 12.56 14.75
N GLN A 69 -6.26 12.60 13.69
CA GLN A 69 -7.69 12.86 13.80
C GLN A 69 -8.43 11.80 14.64
N HIS A 70 -7.89 10.57 14.71
CA HIS A 70 -8.46 9.46 15.48
C HIS A 70 -7.75 9.23 16.81
N GLY A 71 -6.85 10.14 17.24
CA GLY A 71 -6.12 10.05 18.49
C GLY A 71 -5.13 8.88 18.59
N LEU A 72 -4.66 8.37 17.45
CA LEU A 72 -3.71 7.26 17.40
C LEU A 72 -2.27 7.76 17.55
N PRO A 73 -1.40 7.02 18.27
CA PRO A 73 0.03 7.31 18.34
C PRO A 73 0.68 7.25 16.95
N VAL A 74 1.49 8.25 16.60
CA VAL A 74 2.16 8.33 15.29
C VAL A 74 3.67 8.34 15.48
N GLU A 75 4.33 7.42 14.78
CA GLU A 75 5.79 7.28 14.76
C GLU A 75 6.36 7.60 13.36
N GLN A 76 7.31 8.53 13.33
CA GLN A 76 7.97 8.99 12.09
C GLN A 76 9.51 8.90 12.19
N PRO A 77 10.10 7.73 12.46
CA PRO A 77 11.55 7.62 12.60
C PRO A 77 12.22 7.92 11.25
N ARG A 78 13.28 8.74 11.28
CA ARG A 78 14.09 8.98 10.07
C ARG A 78 14.82 7.72 9.59
N LYS A 79 15.19 6.83 10.53
CA LYS A 79 15.84 5.55 10.26
C LYS A 79 15.16 4.47 11.10
N ILE A 80 14.73 3.38 10.45
CA ILE A 80 14.08 2.25 11.14
C ILE A 80 15.04 1.12 11.54
N LYS A 81 16.32 1.24 11.14
CA LYS A 81 17.34 0.21 11.44
C LYS A 81 18.13 0.51 12.72
N THR A 82 17.81 1.58 13.44
CA THR A 82 18.43 1.90 14.73
C THR A 82 17.85 1.03 15.84
N ASP A 83 18.63 0.81 16.90
CA ASP A 83 18.18 -0.04 18.00
C ASP A 83 17.00 0.61 18.74
N GLU A 84 16.98 1.92 18.89
CA GLU A 84 15.86 2.66 19.49
C GLU A 84 14.55 2.43 18.72
N ALA A 85 14.62 2.45 17.38
CA ALA A 85 13.43 2.19 16.55
C ALA A 85 12.95 0.73 16.66
N LYS A 86 13.87 -0.23 16.75
CA LYS A 86 13.55 -1.65 16.93
C LYS A 86 12.94 -1.92 18.30
N GLU A 87 13.53 -1.36 19.36
CA GLU A 87 13.03 -1.47 20.73
C GLU A 87 11.64 -0.84 20.87
N LEU A 88 11.46 0.37 20.35
CA LEU A 88 10.16 1.04 20.32
C LEU A 88 9.10 0.20 19.58
N PHE A 89 9.45 -0.33 18.40
CA PHE A 89 8.52 -1.16 17.64
C PHE A 89 8.13 -2.42 18.40
N ALA A 90 9.08 -3.10 19.03
CA ALA A 90 8.83 -4.30 19.83
C ALA A 90 8.03 -4.00 21.10
N SER A 91 8.22 -2.82 21.72
CA SER A 91 7.55 -2.43 22.96
C SER A 91 6.02 -2.32 22.85
N TYR A 92 5.49 -2.13 21.62
CA TYR A 92 4.04 -2.13 21.41
C TYR A 92 3.38 -3.49 21.64
N GLY A 93 4.14 -4.60 21.65
CA GLY A 93 3.61 -5.94 21.91
C GLY A 93 2.47 -6.31 20.96
N ALA A 94 2.59 -5.94 19.68
CA ALA A 94 1.56 -6.17 18.69
C ALA A 94 1.35 -7.67 18.40
N ASP A 95 0.12 -8.05 18.12
CA ASP A 95 -0.19 -9.37 17.60
C ASP A 95 0.23 -9.49 16.15
N VAL A 96 -0.05 -8.47 15.36
CA VAL A 96 0.31 -8.39 13.93
C VAL A 96 0.73 -6.98 13.56
N ALA A 97 1.67 -6.84 12.63
CA ALA A 97 1.93 -5.58 11.96
C ALA A 97 1.30 -5.60 10.56
N VAL A 98 0.52 -4.58 10.23
CA VAL A 98 -0.09 -4.40 8.92
C VAL A 98 0.68 -3.34 8.15
N VAL A 99 1.11 -3.68 6.94
CA VAL A 99 1.93 -2.80 6.09
C VAL A 99 1.18 -2.51 4.79
N VAL A 100 0.99 -1.22 4.48
CA VAL A 100 0.36 -0.77 3.23
C VAL A 100 1.15 0.40 2.67
N ALA A 101 1.91 0.17 1.63
CA ALA A 101 2.71 1.21 0.95
C ALA A 101 3.55 2.07 1.92
N TYR A 102 4.21 1.45 2.90
CA TYR A 102 5.07 2.14 3.88
C TYR A 102 6.30 2.78 3.25
N GLY A 103 6.82 2.15 2.18
CA GLY A 103 7.94 2.67 1.39
C GLY A 103 9.32 2.45 2.00
N ARG A 104 9.46 1.48 2.89
CA ARG A 104 10.76 1.03 3.44
C ARG A 104 10.80 -0.47 3.59
N ILE A 105 12.01 -1.04 3.39
CA ILE A 105 12.28 -2.45 3.67
C ILE A 105 12.43 -2.62 5.18
N LEU A 106 11.62 -3.50 5.76
CA LEU A 106 11.63 -3.78 7.18
C LEU A 106 12.84 -4.63 7.56
N PRO A 107 13.56 -4.28 8.65
CA PRO A 107 14.62 -5.14 9.18
C PRO A 107 14.03 -6.41 9.80
N ALA A 108 14.85 -7.46 9.93
CA ALA A 108 14.41 -8.76 10.44
C ALA A 108 13.80 -8.68 11.85
N GLU A 109 14.25 -7.74 12.67
CA GLU A 109 13.72 -7.52 14.02
C GLU A 109 12.25 -7.07 13.98
N PHE A 110 11.89 -6.20 13.02
CA PHE A 110 10.50 -5.78 12.81
C PHE A 110 9.62 -6.97 12.35
N LEU A 111 10.16 -7.84 11.49
CA LEU A 111 9.41 -9.00 11.00
C LEU A 111 9.10 -10.01 12.11
N ARG A 112 9.98 -10.10 13.12
CA ARG A 112 9.86 -11.07 14.23
C ARG A 112 9.14 -10.51 15.48
N ALA A 113 9.03 -9.20 15.60
CA ALA A 113 8.46 -8.58 16.81
C ALA A 113 6.96 -8.88 17.00
N PRO A 114 6.09 -8.79 15.97
CA PRO A 114 4.70 -9.16 16.13
C PRO A 114 4.52 -10.68 16.23
N ARG A 115 3.65 -11.13 17.15
CA ARG A 115 3.43 -12.56 17.42
C ARG A 115 2.99 -13.36 16.19
N ARG A 116 2.20 -12.75 15.31
CA ARG A 116 1.65 -13.35 14.09
C ARG A 116 2.32 -12.82 12.81
N GLY A 117 3.49 -12.14 12.96
CA GLY A 117 4.27 -11.62 11.86
C GLY A 117 3.73 -10.31 11.26
N CYS A 118 4.22 -10.00 10.07
CA CYS A 118 3.88 -8.79 9.33
C CYS A 118 3.09 -9.15 8.07
N ILE A 119 1.92 -8.54 7.88
CA ILE A 119 1.06 -8.73 6.70
C ILE A 119 1.15 -7.48 5.83
N ASN A 120 1.42 -7.67 4.55
CA ASN A 120 1.38 -6.63 3.53
C ASN A 120 0.11 -6.71 2.70
N VAL A 121 -0.46 -5.55 2.38
CA VAL A 121 -1.49 -5.40 1.35
C VAL A 121 -0.79 -4.91 0.09
N HIS A 122 -0.71 -5.76 -0.92
CA HIS A 122 -0.04 -5.49 -2.19
C HIS A 122 -1.05 -5.33 -3.32
N PHE A 123 -0.90 -4.27 -4.13
CA PHE A 123 -1.88 -3.89 -5.15
C PHE A 123 -1.63 -4.58 -6.50
N SER A 124 -1.45 -5.91 -6.47
CA SER A 124 -1.44 -6.79 -7.63
C SER A 124 -1.84 -8.21 -7.26
N LEU A 125 -2.02 -9.07 -8.27
CA LEU A 125 -2.15 -10.52 -8.10
C LEU A 125 -0.75 -11.15 -8.07
N LEU A 126 -0.14 -11.23 -6.88
CA LEU A 126 1.16 -11.88 -6.72
C LEU A 126 1.13 -13.36 -7.19
N PRO A 127 2.20 -13.85 -7.79
CA PRO A 127 3.56 -13.31 -7.87
C PRO A 127 3.79 -12.27 -8.97
N GLN A 128 2.77 -11.83 -9.69
CA GLN A 128 2.89 -10.80 -10.72
C GLN A 128 3.04 -9.41 -10.10
N TYR A 129 3.87 -8.57 -10.74
CA TYR A 129 4.06 -7.17 -10.37
C TYR A 129 4.58 -6.96 -8.93
N ARG A 130 5.57 -7.76 -8.49
CA ARG A 130 6.33 -7.47 -7.26
C ARG A 130 7.02 -6.12 -7.38
N GLY A 131 6.96 -5.27 -6.36
CA GLY A 131 7.67 -3.99 -6.32
C GLY A 131 6.79 -2.77 -6.05
N ALA A 132 7.29 -1.59 -6.45
CA ALA A 132 6.82 -0.32 -5.93
C ALA A 132 5.59 0.28 -6.64
N ALA A 133 5.31 -0.12 -7.91
CA ALA A 133 4.28 0.54 -8.72
C ALA A 133 3.38 -0.45 -9.50
N PRO A 134 2.81 -1.47 -8.83
CA PRO A 134 2.10 -2.56 -9.51
C PRO A 134 0.91 -2.09 -10.36
N ALA A 135 0.07 -1.20 -9.84
CA ALA A 135 -1.11 -0.69 -10.57
C ALA A 135 -0.71 0.11 -11.83
N ASN A 136 0.36 0.94 -11.74
CA ASN A 136 0.86 1.68 -12.89
C ASN A 136 1.30 0.71 -14.00
N TRP A 137 2.15 -0.25 -13.65
CA TRP A 137 2.69 -1.19 -14.63
C TRP A 137 1.65 -2.13 -15.20
N ALA A 138 0.62 -2.50 -14.45
CA ALA A 138 -0.49 -3.28 -14.97
C ALA A 138 -1.21 -2.53 -16.12
N ILE A 139 -1.52 -1.24 -15.94
CA ILE A 139 -2.14 -0.41 -16.99
C ILE A 139 -1.18 -0.26 -18.19
N VAL A 140 0.07 0.14 -17.95
CA VAL A 140 1.07 0.38 -19.01
C VAL A 140 1.29 -0.86 -19.86
N ASN A 141 1.35 -2.03 -19.23
CA ASN A 141 1.54 -3.31 -19.91
C ASN A 141 0.27 -3.81 -20.62
N GLY A 142 -0.86 -3.14 -20.42
CA GLY A 142 -2.12 -3.50 -21.09
C GLY A 142 -2.85 -4.68 -20.47
N GLU A 143 -2.64 -4.91 -19.18
CA GLU A 143 -3.42 -5.91 -18.46
C GLU A 143 -4.90 -5.51 -18.45
N THR A 144 -5.75 -6.50 -18.59
CA THR A 144 -7.21 -6.32 -18.45
C THR A 144 -7.70 -6.67 -17.05
N ARG A 145 -6.85 -7.31 -16.25
CA ARG A 145 -7.11 -7.74 -14.89
C ARG A 145 -5.95 -7.37 -13.97
N THR A 146 -6.28 -7.10 -12.74
CA THR A 146 -5.35 -6.92 -11.65
C THR A 146 -6.01 -7.36 -10.35
N GLY A 147 -5.50 -6.97 -9.21
CA GLY A 147 -6.15 -7.29 -7.95
C GLY A 147 -5.35 -6.82 -6.76
N VAL A 148 -5.69 -7.38 -5.62
CA VAL A 148 -4.99 -7.15 -4.37
C VAL A 148 -4.62 -8.49 -3.76
N THR A 149 -3.44 -8.55 -3.16
CA THR A 149 -2.94 -9.70 -2.42
C THR A 149 -2.60 -9.29 -0.99
N THR A 150 -3.12 -10.04 -0.01
CA THR A 150 -2.55 -10.03 1.34
C THR A 150 -1.52 -11.14 1.45
N MET A 151 -0.37 -10.85 2.03
CA MET A 151 0.73 -11.80 2.16
C MET A 151 1.54 -11.56 3.44
N PHE A 152 2.23 -12.57 3.94
CA PHE A 152 3.27 -12.35 4.94
C PHE A 152 4.49 -11.68 4.31
N ILE A 153 5.10 -10.74 5.02
CA ILE A 153 6.36 -10.13 4.59
C ILE A 153 7.51 -11.08 4.92
N GLY A 154 8.30 -11.41 3.91
CA GLY A 154 9.54 -12.18 4.01
C GLY A 154 10.79 -11.32 3.84
N ALA A 155 11.95 -11.97 3.73
CA ALA A 155 13.23 -11.30 3.53
C ALA A 155 13.39 -10.69 2.13
N GLU A 156 12.76 -11.31 1.12
CA GLU A 156 12.77 -10.84 -0.26
C GLU A 156 11.56 -9.95 -0.55
N LEU A 157 11.75 -8.97 -1.42
CA LEU A 157 10.71 -8.00 -1.78
C LEU A 157 9.49 -8.69 -2.39
N ASP A 158 8.35 -8.52 -1.75
CA ASP A 158 7.03 -9.02 -2.15
C ASP A 158 6.99 -10.51 -2.53
N ALA A 159 7.91 -11.32 -1.97
CA ALA A 159 8.04 -12.75 -2.26
C ALA A 159 7.50 -13.66 -1.14
N GLY A 160 6.98 -13.09 -0.07
CA GLY A 160 6.45 -13.86 1.06
C GLY A 160 5.20 -14.67 0.71
N PRO A 161 4.77 -15.61 1.56
CA PRO A 161 3.63 -16.47 1.29
C PRO A 161 2.32 -15.67 1.19
N ILE A 162 1.52 -15.99 0.18
CA ILE A 162 0.20 -15.39 -0.08
C ILE A 162 -0.81 -15.92 0.94
N LEU A 163 -1.60 -15.02 1.51
CA LEU A 163 -2.74 -15.33 2.39
C LEU A 163 -4.04 -15.38 1.58
N LEU A 164 -4.50 -14.23 1.09
CA LEU A 164 -5.68 -14.11 0.24
C LEU A 164 -5.40 -13.25 -0.99
N GLN A 165 -6.26 -13.40 -2.01
CA GLN A 165 -6.22 -12.59 -3.22
C GLN A 165 -7.62 -12.25 -3.67
N HIS A 166 -7.79 -11.02 -4.18
CA HIS A 166 -9.01 -10.57 -4.82
C HIS A 166 -8.68 -10.04 -6.21
N GLU A 167 -9.25 -10.67 -7.25
CA GLU A 167 -9.11 -10.25 -8.65
C GLU A 167 -10.15 -9.20 -9.02
N THR A 168 -9.78 -8.25 -9.85
CA THR A 168 -10.68 -7.24 -10.43
C THR A 168 -10.27 -6.86 -11.84
N MET A 169 -11.23 -6.42 -12.67
CA MET A 169 -10.95 -5.92 -14.01
C MET A 169 -10.35 -4.52 -13.95
N ILE A 170 -9.51 -4.17 -14.92
CA ILE A 170 -9.06 -2.80 -15.19
C ILE A 170 -10.01 -2.22 -16.24
N GLY A 171 -10.57 -1.04 -15.99
CA GLY A 171 -11.44 -0.34 -16.94
C GLY A 171 -10.65 0.13 -18.18
N GLU A 172 -11.31 0.13 -19.34
CA GLU A 172 -10.66 0.48 -20.62
C GLU A 172 -10.03 1.87 -20.62
N ILE A 173 -10.64 2.83 -19.92
CA ILE A 173 -10.16 4.21 -19.82
C ILE A 173 -9.67 4.55 -18.40
N GLU A 174 -9.66 3.58 -17.48
CA GLU A 174 -9.31 3.80 -16.08
C GLU A 174 -7.86 4.24 -15.95
N THR A 175 -7.64 5.34 -15.22
CA THR A 175 -6.31 5.86 -14.90
C THR A 175 -5.74 5.22 -13.65
N THR A 176 -4.42 5.33 -13.43
CA THR A 176 -3.82 4.80 -12.20
C THR A 176 -4.42 5.39 -10.91
N PRO A 177 -4.70 6.69 -10.77
CA PRO A 177 -5.35 7.21 -9.58
C PRO A 177 -6.71 6.56 -9.29
N GLU A 178 -7.55 6.38 -10.31
CA GLU A 178 -8.87 5.74 -10.19
C GLU A 178 -8.73 4.27 -9.79
N LEU A 179 -7.85 3.54 -10.47
CA LEU A 179 -7.56 2.13 -10.15
C LEU A 179 -7.02 2.01 -8.73
N MET A 180 -6.06 2.84 -8.30
CA MET A 180 -5.49 2.80 -6.96
C MET A 180 -6.53 3.12 -5.88
N GLN A 181 -7.43 4.06 -6.12
CA GLN A 181 -8.53 4.35 -5.21
C GLN A 181 -9.40 3.10 -5.02
N ARG A 182 -9.80 2.45 -6.09
CA ARG A 182 -10.63 1.24 -6.05
C ARG A 182 -9.89 0.08 -5.39
N LEU A 183 -8.61 -0.17 -5.74
CA LEU A 183 -7.80 -1.22 -5.15
C LEU A 183 -7.57 -1.00 -3.64
N SER A 184 -7.51 0.26 -3.18
CA SER A 184 -7.33 0.57 -1.76
C SER A 184 -8.53 0.14 -0.90
N PHE A 185 -9.76 0.27 -1.42
CA PHE A 185 -10.96 -0.22 -0.73
C PHE A 185 -11.05 -1.76 -0.79
N ILE A 186 -10.79 -2.36 -1.97
CA ILE A 186 -10.71 -3.83 -2.10
C ILE A 186 -9.66 -4.39 -1.14
N GLY A 187 -8.51 -3.72 -1.02
CA GLY A 187 -7.45 -4.11 -0.10
C GLY A 187 -7.83 -4.01 1.37
N ALA A 188 -8.62 -3.01 1.74
CA ALA A 188 -9.14 -2.86 3.09
C ALA A 188 -10.10 -4.01 3.45
N ASP A 189 -11.01 -4.35 2.55
CA ASP A 189 -11.95 -5.46 2.74
C ASP A 189 -11.22 -6.81 2.79
N LEU A 190 -10.27 -7.03 1.89
CA LEU A 190 -9.45 -8.25 1.86
C LEU A 190 -8.57 -8.40 3.11
N LEU A 191 -8.04 -7.29 3.63
CA LEU A 191 -7.29 -7.27 4.90
C LEU A 191 -8.18 -7.68 6.08
N SER A 192 -9.38 -7.13 6.16
CA SER A 192 -10.37 -7.49 7.18
C SER A 192 -10.69 -8.99 7.16
N GLU A 193 -10.97 -9.53 5.96
CA GLU A 193 -11.20 -10.95 5.75
C GLU A 193 -9.98 -11.79 6.15
N THR A 194 -8.77 -11.35 5.77
CA THR A 194 -7.51 -12.02 6.11
C THR A 194 -7.32 -12.11 7.63
N LEU A 195 -7.53 -11.02 8.35
CA LEU A 195 -7.36 -10.99 9.81
C LEU A 195 -8.41 -11.83 10.54
N ALA A 196 -9.65 -11.81 10.06
CA ALA A 196 -10.72 -12.62 10.63
C ALA A 196 -10.45 -14.13 10.54
N GLN A 197 -9.73 -14.57 9.49
CA GLN A 197 -9.44 -15.98 9.20
C GLN A 197 -7.98 -16.36 9.45
N LEU A 198 -7.15 -15.47 9.98
CA LEU A 198 -5.69 -15.61 10.01
C LEU A 198 -5.19 -16.93 10.61
N ASP A 199 -5.87 -17.42 11.66
CA ASP A 199 -5.52 -18.68 12.33
C ASP A 199 -5.90 -19.94 11.52
N HIS A 200 -6.74 -19.79 10.50
CA HIS A 200 -7.25 -20.89 9.67
C HIS A 200 -6.69 -20.86 8.24
N LEU A 201 -6.03 -19.78 7.85
CA LEU A 201 -5.42 -19.66 6.53
C LEU A 201 -4.19 -20.53 6.42
N THR A 202 -4.04 -21.20 5.28
CA THR A 202 -2.80 -21.89 4.90
C THR A 202 -2.03 -20.97 3.93
N PRO A 203 -0.91 -20.34 4.38
CA PRO A 203 -0.14 -19.46 3.53
C PRO A 203 0.43 -20.21 2.32
N ARG A 204 0.24 -19.67 1.10
CA ARG A 204 0.70 -20.30 -0.14
C ARG A 204 2.03 -19.70 -0.59
N PRO A 205 3.11 -20.52 -0.71
CA PRO A 205 4.38 -20.06 -1.27
C PRO A 205 4.19 -19.51 -2.70
N GLN A 206 4.95 -18.47 -3.02
CA GLN A 206 5.01 -17.95 -4.38
C GLN A 206 6.09 -18.67 -5.20
N HIS A 207 5.80 -19.06 -6.45
CA HIS A 207 6.80 -19.63 -7.34
C HIS A 207 7.56 -18.51 -8.05
N ALA A 208 8.88 -18.47 -7.86
CA ALA A 208 9.74 -17.42 -8.41
C ALA A 208 9.70 -17.35 -9.96
N ARG A 209 9.49 -18.49 -10.63
CA ARG A 209 9.39 -18.55 -12.11
C ARG A 209 8.18 -17.78 -12.67
N ASP A 210 7.13 -17.59 -11.88
CA ASP A 210 5.90 -16.92 -12.28
C ASP A 210 5.90 -15.43 -11.90
N ALA A 211 7.00 -14.96 -11.28
CA ALA A 211 7.11 -13.59 -10.79
C ALA A 211 7.42 -12.61 -11.93
N THR A 212 6.69 -11.50 -11.94
CA THR A 212 7.02 -10.31 -12.71
C THR A 212 7.26 -9.13 -11.79
N PHE A 213 7.89 -8.06 -12.31
CA PHE A 213 8.32 -6.95 -11.49
C PHE A 213 7.71 -5.62 -11.92
N ALA A 214 7.38 -4.79 -10.93
CA ALA A 214 6.87 -3.44 -11.07
C ALA A 214 7.84 -2.44 -10.42
N PRO A 215 8.93 -2.08 -11.11
CA PRO A 215 9.97 -1.22 -10.54
C PRO A 215 9.42 0.16 -10.19
N LEU A 216 10.16 0.86 -9.31
CA LEU A 216 9.88 2.24 -8.98
C LEU A 216 9.86 3.08 -10.25
N LEU A 217 8.84 3.93 -10.38
CA LEU A 217 8.73 4.84 -11.51
C LEU A 217 9.87 5.86 -11.48
N THR A 218 10.31 6.24 -12.67
CA THR A 218 11.28 7.32 -12.89
C THR A 218 10.71 8.32 -13.87
N ARG A 219 11.24 9.54 -13.87
CA ARG A 219 10.80 10.55 -14.84
C ARG A 219 10.91 10.06 -16.29
N GLN A 220 11.93 9.27 -16.59
CA GLN A 220 12.20 8.76 -17.95
C GLN A 220 11.07 7.86 -18.47
N HIS A 221 10.37 7.13 -17.60
CA HIS A 221 9.23 6.29 -18.01
C HIS A 221 8.10 7.11 -18.66
N GLY A 222 7.94 8.38 -18.28
CA GLY A 222 6.95 9.26 -18.89
C GLY A 222 7.31 9.81 -20.28
N LEU A 223 8.54 9.59 -20.76
CA LEU A 223 8.92 10.04 -22.10
C LEU A 223 8.24 9.17 -23.17
N ILE A 224 7.41 9.81 -24.01
CA ILE A 224 6.68 9.11 -25.07
C ILE A 224 7.65 8.63 -26.15
N ASN A 225 7.60 7.33 -26.43
CA ASN A 225 8.22 6.77 -27.62
C ASN A 225 7.22 6.82 -28.79
N TRP A 226 7.38 7.78 -29.67
CA TRP A 226 6.51 7.99 -30.83
C TRP A 226 6.53 6.87 -31.87
N LEU A 227 7.46 5.92 -31.76
CA LEU A 227 7.51 4.71 -32.60
C LEU A 227 6.59 3.60 -32.06
N SER A 228 6.03 3.79 -30.87
CA SER A 228 5.07 2.86 -30.28
C SER A 228 3.70 3.00 -30.93
N THR A 229 2.86 1.97 -30.75
CA THR A 229 1.46 2.02 -31.22
C THR A 229 0.65 3.05 -30.43
N ALA A 230 -0.41 3.59 -31.04
CA ALA A 230 -1.31 4.52 -30.35
C ALA A 230 -1.88 3.94 -29.03
N ALA A 231 -2.22 2.64 -29.04
CA ALA A 231 -2.71 1.94 -27.83
C ALA A 231 -1.62 1.87 -26.74
N THR A 232 -0.35 1.70 -27.08
CA THR A 232 0.75 1.71 -26.10
C THR A 232 0.94 3.11 -25.51
N ILE A 233 0.90 4.15 -26.35
CA ILE A 233 1.03 5.54 -25.90
C ILE A 233 -0.14 5.92 -24.99
N GLU A 234 -1.35 5.55 -25.36
CA GLU A 234 -2.57 5.79 -24.56
C GLU A 234 -2.44 5.15 -23.17
N ARG A 235 -2.02 3.89 -23.09
CA ARG A 235 -1.77 3.21 -21.81
C ARG A 235 -0.70 3.91 -20.96
N CYS A 236 0.37 4.42 -21.58
CA CYS A 236 1.38 5.21 -20.87
C CYS A 236 0.78 6.51 -20.31
N VAL A 237 -0.11 7.18 -21.05
CA VAL A 237 -0.80 8.38 -20.59
C VAL A 237 -1.65 8.09 -19.34
N ARG A 238 -2.44 7.03 -19.35
CA ARG A 238 -3.27 6.63 -18.19
C ARG A 238 -2.44 6.07 -17.04
N GLY A 239 -1.50 5.18 -17.36
CA GLY A 239 -0.73 4.41 -16.37
C GLY A 239 0.31 5.23 -15.63
N PHE A 240 0.82 6.31 -16.22
CA PHE A 240 1.82 7.15 -15.55
C PHE A 240 1.24 8.39 -14.88
N GLN A 241 -0.06 8.47 -14.69
CA GLN A 241 -0.69 9.47 -13.85
C GLN A 241 -0.58 9.08 -12.36
N PRO A 242 -0.49 10.06 -11.46
CA PRO A 242 -0.25 11.50 -11.67
C PRO A 242 1.24 11.81 -11.86
N TRP A 243 2.10 10.82 -11.76
CA TRP A 243 3.54 10.93 -11.93
C TRP A 243 4.09 9.62 -12.53
N PRO A 244 5.06 9.68 -13.45
CA PRO A 244 5.78 10.86 -13.96
C PRO A 244 4.99 11.70 -14.96
N THR A 245 3.79 11.31 -15.36
CA THR A 245 2.99 11.82 -16.48
C THR A 245 3.65 11.54 -17.85
N ALA A 246 2.87 11.54 -18.91
CA ALA A 246 3.40 11.39 -20.25
C ALA A 246 3.83 12.75 -20.84
N TYR A 247 5.01 12.81 -21.48
CA TYR A 247 5.51 14.03 -22.10
C TYR A 247 6.28 13.75 -23.42
N PRO A 248 6.22 14.66 -24.43
CA PRO A 248 6.65 14.36 -25.79
C PRO A 248 8.16 14.45 -26.02
N HIS A 249 8.91 15.27 -25.26
CA HIS A 249 10.33 15.50 -25.45
C HIS A 249 11.09 15.64 -24.14
N PRO A 250 12.37 15.23 -24.08
CA PRO A 250 13.20 15.32 -22.86
C PRO A 250 13.33 16.75 -22.31
N ASN A 251 13.28 17.74 -23.19
CA ASN A 251 13.40 19.18 -22.88
C ASN A 251 12.05 19.88 -22.74
N SER A 252 10.93 19.16 -22.84
CA SER A 252 9.60 19.74 -22.67
C SER A 252 9.40 20.19 -21.24
N ARG A 253 9.44 21.50 -21.04
CA ARG A 253 9.29 22.06 -19.69
C ARG A 253 7.84 22.00 -19.16
N ARG A 254 6.81 21.79 -20.02
CA ARG A 254 5.39 21.90 -19.58
C ARG A 254 4.32 21.23 -20.45
N LEU A 255 4.63 20.53 -21.52
CA LEU A 255 3.59 19.81 -22.23
C LEU A 255 3.40 18.45 -21.57
N ILE A 256 2.32 18.30 -20.83
CA ILE A 256 1.85 17.05 -20.24
C ILE A 256 0.67 16.60 -21.08
N ILE A 257 0.64 15.32 -21.43
CA ILE A 257 -0.47 14.71 -22.15
C ILE A 257 -1.30 13.96 -21.11
N TRP A 258 -2.57 14.33 -21.11
CA TRP A 258 -3.59 13.76 -20.18
C TRP A 258 -4.54 12.83 -20.93
#